data_f54269f8245e91a612c4111e08e320af
#
_entry.id   f54269f8245e91a612c4111e08e320af
#
_cell.length_a   1.000
_cell.length_b   1.000
_cell.length_c   1.000
_cell.angle_alpha   90.00
_cell.angle_beta   90.00
_cell.angle_gamma   90.00
#
_symmetry.space_group_name_H-M   'P 1'
#
loop_
_entity.id
_entity.type
_entity.pdbx_description
1 polymer ?
#
loop_
_entity_poly.entity_id
_entity_poly.type
_entity_poly.pdbx_seq_one_letter_code
_entity_poly.pdbx_strand_id
1 'polypeptide(L)'
;YDLSLRATEKSVAIPSFISLGELIANQNIKFKFEKPIKVTFHKPCHLENDDFWLKIIENCENVEYVKMKDYDECCGFSGEFSIKNHKISMQISKQKAQNAINTGADYVITTCPACVLGLKQGMLGIKKSPKVLSLSDF
;
A
#
# COMPACT_ATOMS: atom_id res chain seq x y z
N TYR A 1 29.59 27.60 -5.44
CA TYR A 1 28.97 27.08 -6.67
C TYR A 1 27.51 27.49 -6.66
N ASP A 2 27.21 28.58 -7.38
CA ASP A 2 25.86 29.09 -7.56
C ASP A 2 25.17 28.24 -8.65
N LEU A 3 24.27 27.34 -8.22
CA LEU A 3 23.41 26.54 -9.10
C LEU A 3 22.08 27.26 -9.36
N SER A 4 22.12 28.56 -9.62
CA SER A 4 20.98 29.28 -10.18
C SER A 4 20.83 28.92 -11.68
N LEU A 5 20.47 27.69 -11.96
CA LEU A 5 19.91 27.34 -13.27
C LEU A 5 18.61 28.10 -13.42
N ARG A 6 18.64 29.24 -14.10
CA ARG A 6 17.47 29.92 -14.63
C ARG A 6 16.78 28.91 -15.58
N ALA A 7 15.84 28.19 -15.07
CA ALA A 7 14.85 27.50 -15.89
C ALA A 7 14.13 28.62 -16.66
N THR A 8 14.47 28.80 -17.95
CA THR A 8 13.63 29.54 -18.86
C THR A 8 12.27 28.82 -18.85
N GLU A 9 11.26 29.51 -18.33
CA GLU A 9 9.88 29.06 -18.27
C GLU A 9 9.32 28.81 -19.68
N LYS A 10 9.68 27.69 -20.26
CA LYS A 10 8.76 26.97 -21.13
C LYS A 10 8.04 26.01 -20.22
N SER A 11 6.81 26.34 -19.86
CA SER A 11 5.89 25.40 -19.22
C SER A 11 5.72 24.22 -20.18
N VAL A 12 6.59 23.25 -20.04
CA VAL A 12 6.34 21.92 -20.63
C VAL A 12 5.15 21.39 -19.87
N ALA A 13 4.02 21.30 -20.54
CA ALA A 13 2.85 20.61 -19.98
C ALA A 13 3.28 19.19 -19.66
N ILE A 14 3.58 18.94 -18.38
CA ILE A 14 3.84 17.57 -17.91
C ILE A 14 2.52 16.82 -18.07
N PRO A 15 2.46 15.77 -18.89
CA PRO A 15 1.24 14.99 -18.99
C PRO A 15 0.84 14.53 -17.58
N SER A 16 -0.43 14.71 -17.22
CA SER A 16 -0.94 14.22 -15.95
C SER A 16 -0.87 12.70 -15.96
N PHE A 17 0.02 12.15 -15.13
CA PHE A 17 0.10 10.71 -14.92
C PHE A 17 -1.01 10.30 -13.96
N ILE A 18 -1.81 9.33 -14.37
CA ILE A 18 -2.80 8.70 -13.52
C ILE A 18 -2.29 7.30 -13.16
N SER A 19 -2.39 6.92 -11.90
CA SER A 19 -2.02 5.56 -11.48
C SER A 19 -3.03 4.54 -12.02
N LEU A 20 -2.60 3.28 -12.16
CA LEU A 20 -3.51 2.20 -12.54
C LEU A 20 -4.71 2.09 -11.58
N GLY A 21 -4.48 2.27 -10.28
CA GLY A 21 -5.53 2.25 -9.27
C GLY A 21 -6.57 3.37 -9.46
N GLU A 22 -6.11 4.59 -9.74
CA GLU A 22 -7.00 5.72 -10.04
C GLU A 22 -7.78 5.49 -11.33
N LEU A 23 -7.13 4.91 -12.36
CA LEU A 23 -7.81 4.58 -13.61
C LEU A 23 -8.94 3.57 -13.37
N ILE A 24 -8.68 2.48 -12.63
CA ILE A 24 -9.69 1.48 -12.28
C ILE A 24 -10.82 2.08 -11.46
N ALA A 25 -10.50 2.89 -10.45
CA ALA A 25 -11.50 3.56 -9.60
C ALA A 25 -12.43 4.47 -10.40
N ASN A 26 -11.90 5.16 -11.42
CA ASN A 26 -12.68 6.06 -12.28
C ASN A 26 -13.58 5.33 -13.27
N GLN A 27 -13.31 4.06 -13.59
CA GLN A 27 -14.12 3.25 -14.49
C GLN A 27 -15.36 2.64 -13.81
N ASN A 28 -15.52 2.77 -12.48
CA ASN A 28 -16.61 2.15 -11.71
C ASN A 28 -16.80 0.65 -12.02
N ILE A 29 -15.69 -0.06 -12.24
CA ILE A 29 -15.72 -1.49 -12.53
C ILE A 29 -16.17 -2.21 -11.25
N LYS A 30 -17.19 -3.07 -11.38
CA LYS A 30 -17.67 -3.91 -10.28
C LYS A 30 -16.95 -5.24 -10.28
N PHE A 31 -16.37 -5.59 -9.15
CA PHE A 31 -15.76 -6.90 -8.94
C PHE A 31 -16.62 -7.72 -7.99
N LYS A 32 -16.69 -9.03 -8.20
CA LYS A 32 -17.43 -9.94 -7.35
C LYS A 32 -16.55 -11.09 -6.90
N PHE A 33 -16.43 -11.25 -5.60
CA PHE A 33 -15.75 -12.39 -5.01
C PHE A 33 -16.76 -13.51 -4.74
N GLU A 34 -16.37 -14.75 -5.00
CA GLU A 34 -17.24 -15.92 -4.76
C GLU A 34 -17.59 -16.12 -3.28
N LYS A 35 -16.70 -15.72 -2.40
CA LYS A 35 -16.86 -15.85 -0.94
C LYS A 35 -16.64 -14.49 -0.28
N PRO A 36 -17.34 -14.23 0.84
CA PRO A 36 -17.04 -13.06 1.66
C PRO A 36 -15.58 -13.08 2.12
N ILE A 37 -14.87 -11.98 1.89
CA ILE A 37 -13.49 -11.79 2.31
C ILE A 37 -13.35 -10.49 3.10
N LYS A 38 -12.41 -10.47 4.05
CA LYS A 38 -12.03 -9.28 4.79
C LYS A 38 -10.70 -8.75 4.28
N VAL A 39 -10.65 -7.46 4.02
CA VAL A 39 -9.43 -6.80 3.54
C VAL A 39 -9.06 -5.64 4.42
N THR A 40 -7.76 -5.40 4.53
CA THR A 40 -7.21 -4.18 5.11
C THR A 40 -6.23 -3.55 4.14
N PHE A 41 -5.98 -2.26 4.28
CA PHE A 41 -5.09 -1.52 3.39
C PHE A 41 -3.93 -0.92 4.18
N HIS A 42 -2.74 -1.02 3.60
CA HIS A 42 -1.55 -0.30 4.03
C HIS A 42 -1.25 0.81 3.02
N LYS A 43 -1.34 2.06 3.46
CA LYS A 43 -0.96 3.23 2.66
C LYS A 43 0.56 3.36 2.62
N PRO A 44 1.17 3.30 1.42
CA PRO A 44 2.59 3.60 1.29
C PRO A 44 2.89 5.05 1.65
N CYS A 45 4.05 5.29 2.28
CA CYS A 45 4.45 6.62 2.76
C CYS A 45 4.62 7.68 1.64
N HIS A 46 4.77 7.25 0.37
CA HIS A 46 4.88 8.12 -0.80
C HIS A 46 3.56 8.31 -1.56
N LEU A 47 2.47 7.70 -1.08
CA LEU A 47 1.15 7.86 -1.69
C LEU A 47 0.44 9.07 -1.07
N GLU A 48 0.30 10.15 -1.83
CA GLU A 48 -0.35 11.38 -1.35
C GLU A 48 -1.87 11.20 -1.25
N ASN A 49 -2.49 10.77 -2.34
CA ASN A 49 -3.94 10.53 -2.40
C ASN A 49 -4.22 9.02 -2.37
N ASP A 50 -5.00 8.59 -1.40
CA ASP A 50 -5.38 7.19 -1.19
C ASP A 50 -6.89 6.92 -1.37
N ASP A 51 -7.67 7.91 -1.78
CA ASP A 51 -9.13 7.77 -1.91
C ASP A 51 -9.55 6.75 -2.98
N PHE A 52 -8.72 6.57 -4.01
CA PHE A 52 -9.05 5.69 -5.14
C PHE A 52 -9.21 4.22 -4.73
N TRP A 53 -8.43 3.74 -3.77
CA TRP A 53 -8.51 2.34 -3.33
C TRP A 53 -9.80 2.06 -2.54
N LEU A 54 -10.31 3.05 -1.77
CA LEU A 54 -11.62 2.94 -1.12
C LEU A 54 -12.73 2.78 -2.15
N LYS A 55 -12.71 3.57 -3.23
CA LYS A 55 -13.66 3.44 -4.33
C LYS A 55 -13.60 2.06 -5.00
N ILE A 56 -12.40 1.48 -5.15
CA ILE A 56 -12.27 0.12 -5.68
C ILE A 56 -12.93 -0.89 -4.75
N ILE A 57 -12.67 -0.81 -3.45
CA ILE A 57 -13.27 -1.71 -2.45
C ILE A 57 -14.79 -1.55 -2.38
N GLU A 58 -15.32 -0.33 -2.42
CA GLU A 58 -16.76 -0.05 -2.44
C GLU A 58 -17.46 -0.64 -3.68
N ASN A 59 -16.74 -0.78 -4.79
CA ASN A 59 -17.22 -1.43 -6.01
C ASN A 59 -17.08 -2.96 -5.98
N CYS A 60 -16.54 -3.55 -4.91
CA CYS A 60 -16.39 -4.99 -4.76
C CYS A 60 -17.57 -5.60 -3.98
N GLU A 61 -18.26 -6.58 -4.57
CA GLU A 61 -19.25 -7.38 -3.86
C GLU A 61 -18.55 -8.47 -3.01
N ASN A 62 -19.07 -8.72 -1.82
CA ASN A 62 -18.55 -9.69 -0.84
C ASN A 62 -17.17 -9.31 -0.26
N VAL A 63 -16.84 -8.03 -0.19
CA VAL A 63 -15.60 -7.53 0.44
C VAL A 63 -15.95 -6.65 1.64
N GLU A 64 -15.40 -6.98 2.81
CA GLU A 64 -15.48 -6.17 4.02
C GLU A 64 -14.14 -5.49 4.26
N TYR A 65 -14.13 -4.15 4.30
CA TYR A 65 -12.93 -3.40 4.65
C TYR A 65 -12.81 -3.19 6.16
N VAL A 66 -11.67 -3.55 6.72
CA VAL A 66 -11.31 -3.32 8.12
C VAL A 66 -10.09 -2.42 8.20
N LYS A 67 -10.26 -1.21 8.74
CA LYS A 67 -9.16 -0.26 8.85
C LYS A 67 -8.11 -0.76 9.85
N MET A 68 -6.86 -0.84 9.40
CA MET A 68 -5.71 -1.19 10.22
C MET A 68 -5.30 0.01 11.09
N LYS A 69 -4.86 -0.24 12.32
CA LYS A 69 -4.21 0.78 13.14
C LYS A 69 -2.93 1.26 12.45
N ASP A 70 -2.70 2.59 12.46
CA ASP A 70 -1.52 3.22 11.87
C ASP A 70 -1.33 2.83 10.39
N TYR A 71 -2.44 2.76 9.62
CA TYR A 71 -2.46 2.24 8.23
C TYR A 71 -1.54 3.02 7.28
N ASP A 72 -1.28 4.28 7.56
CA ASP A 72 -0.48 5.25 6.81
C ASP A 72 0.97 5.39 7.31
N GLU A 73 1.34 4.74 8.40
CA GLU A 73 2.72 4.72 8.87
C GLU A 73 3.59 3.76 8.05
N CYS A 74 4.89 4.09 7.95
CA CYS A 74 5.86 3.34 7.16
C CYS A 74 5.92 1.84 7.56
N CYS A 75 6.07 0.97 6.56
CA CYS A 75 6.27 -0.47 6.76
C CYS A 75 7.70 -0.86 7.18
N GLY A 76 8.62 0.12 7.25
CA GLY A 76 10.01 -0.10 7.62
C GLY A 76 10.91 -0.65 6.50
N PHE A 77 10.36 -1.05 5.36
CA PHE A 77 11.13 -1.63 4.27
C PHE A 77 11.44 -0.59 3.19
N SER A 78 12.48 0.19 3.42
CA SER A 78 12.93 1.24 2.50
C SER A 78 14.39 0.99 2.10
N GLY A 79 14.63 0.62 0.85
CA GLY A 79 15.92 0.51 0.18
C GLY A 79 17.15 0.45 1.09
N GLU A 80 17.95 1.50 1.05
CA GLU A 80 19.19 1.62 1.83
C GLU A 80 18.96 1.55 3.35
N PHE A 81 17.86 2.12 3.84
CA PHE A 81 17.55 2.10 5.27
C PHE A 81 17.39 0.68 5.81
N SER A 82 16.71 -0.19 5.08
CA SER A 82 16.48 -1.57 5.51
C SER A 82 17.78 -2.40 5.56
N ILE A 83 18.76 -2.02 4.77
CA ILE A 83 20.09 -2.65 4.77
C ILE A 83 20.95 -2.10 5.90
N LYS A 84 21.11 -0.77 5.98
CA LYS A 84 21.95 -0.10 6.98
C LYS A 84 21.42 -0.23 8.42
N ASN A 85 20.11 -0.23 8.57
CA ASN A 85 19.43 -0.24 9.87
C ASN A 85 18.53 -1.48 10.03
N HIS A 86 19.01 -2.65 9.61
CA HIS A 86 18.24 -3.88 9.52
C HIS A 86 17.44 -4.22 10.79
N LYS A 87 18.01 -4.06 11.97
CA LYS A 87 17.33 -4.35 13.25
C LYS A 87 16.12 -3.46 13.47
N ILE A 88 16.25 -2.15 13.21
CA ILE A 88 15.17 -1.18 13.35
C ILE A 88 14.09 -1.41 12.28
N SER A 89 14.52 -1.60 11.04
CA SER A 89 13.64 -1.94 9.92
C SER A 89 12.77 -3.16 10.23
N MET A 90 13.37 -4.22 10.75
CA MET A 90 12.64 -5.43 11.17
C MET A 90 11.65 -5.19 12.30
N GLN A 91 11.97 -4.34 13.27
CA GLN A 91 11.05 -4.00 14.34
C GLN A 91 9.82 -3.24 13.82
N ILE A 92 10.03 -2.27 12.94
CA ILE A 92 8.94 -1.52 12.29
C ILE A 92 8.06 -2.47 11.44
N SER A 93 8.69 -3.33 10.64
CA SER A 93 7.95 -4.31 9.81
C SER A 93 7.13 -5.28 10.64
N LYS A 94 7.66 -5.77 11.77
CA LYS A 94 6.93 -6.64 12.71
C LYS A 94 5.77 -5.91 13.36
N GLN A 95 5.96 -4.67 13.81
CA GLN A 95 4.90 -3.86 14.40
C GLN A 95 3.77 -3.63 13.38
N LYS A 96 4.12 -3.30 12.14
CA LYS A 96 3.16 -3.10 11.06
C LYS A 96 2.41 -4.38 10.72
N ALA A 97 3.13 -5.50 10.63
CA ALA A 97 2.53 -6.83 10.44
C ALA A 97 1.54 -7.18 11.57
N GLN A 98 1.89 -6.87 12.81
CA GLN A 98 0.99 -7.11 13.95
C GLN A 98 -0.28 -6.26 13.87
N ASN A 99 -0.18 -4.99 13.45
CA ASN A 99 -1.36 -4.14 13.23
C ASN A 99 -2.28 -4.75 12.16
N ALA A 100 -1.71 -5.29 11.08
CA ALA A 100 -2.48 -5.96 10.04
C ALA A 100 -3.14 -7.25 10.54
N ILE A 101 -2.42 -8.09 11.29
CA ILE A 101 -2.94 -9.34 11.89
C ILE A 101 -4.10 -9.04 12.84
N ASN A 102 -4.01 -7.99 13.63
CA ASN A 102 -5.03 -7.59 14.60
C ASN A 102 -6.36 -7.19 13.95
N THR A 103 -6.38 -6.88 12.65
CA THR A 103 -7.63 -6.61 11.92
C THR A 103 -8.47 -7.86 11.70
N GLY A 104 -7.87 -9.05 11.77
CA GLY A 104 -8.52 -10.31 11.38
C GLY A 104 -8.85 -10.40 9.89
N ALA A 105 -8.23 -9.56 9.06
CA ALA A 105 -8.42 -9.56 7.62
C ALA A 105 -7.79 -10.81 6.97
N ASP A 106 -8.35 -11.25 5.84
CA ASP A 106 -7.80 -12.32 5.01
C ASP A 106 -6.64 -11.81 4.15
N TYR A 107 -6.73 -10.53 3.74
CA TYR A 107 -5.74 -9.90 2.86
C TYR A 107 -5.33 -8.51 3.36
N VAL A 108 -4.04 -8.20 3.19
CA VAL A 108 -3.50 -6.84 3.27
C VAL A 108 -3.16 -6.37 1.87
N ILE A 109 -3.75 -5.28 1.45
CA ILE A 109 -3.55 -4.69 0.14
C ILE A 109 -2.65 -3.46 0.27
N THR A 110 -1.73 -3.30 -0.65
CA THR A 110 -0.90 -2.10 -0.77
C THR A 110 -0.56 -1.83 -2.23
N THR A 111 -0.20 -0.59 -2.56
CA THR A 111 0.19 -0.21 -3.93
C THR A 111 1.70 -0.22 -4.16
N CYS A 112 2.49 -0.46 -3.12
CA CYS A 112 3.95 -0.41 -3.19
C CYS A 112 4.59 -1.80 -3.08
N PRO A 113 5.39 -2.24 -4.09
CA PRO A 113 6.07 -3.54 -4.05
C PRO A 113 7.02 -3.70 -2.85
N ALA A 114 7.71 -2.63 -2.45
CA ALA A 114 8.58 -2.65 -1.27
C ALA A 114 7.77 -2.88 0.02
N CYS A 115 6.57 -2.28 0.11
CA CYS A 115 5.67 -2.51 1.25
C CYS A 115 5.13 -3.95 1.27
N VAL A 116 4.89 -4.56 0.11
CA VAL A 116 4.54 -6.00 0.02
C VAL A 116 5.64 -6.84 0.65
N LEU A 117 6.89 -6.57 0.31
CA LEU A 117 8.04 -7.30 0.87
C LEU A 117 8.19 -7.06 2.36
N GLY A 118 8.11 -5.80 2.82
CA GLY A 118 8.23 -5.45 4.23
C GLY A 118 7.16 -6.10 5.11
N LEU A 119 5.91 -6.08 4.67
CA LEU A 119 4.81 -6.73 5.38
C LEU A 119 4.98 -8.25 5.40
N LYS A 120 5.35 -8.88 4.27
CA LYS A 120 5.65 -10.33 4.22
C LYS A 120 6.80 -10.69 5.15
N GLN A 121 7.85 -9.88 5.20
CA GLN A 121 8.99 -10.08 6.09
C GLN A 121 8.57 -9.97 7.57
N GLY A 122 7.74 -8.97 7.91
CA GLY A 122 7.22 -8.82 9.27
C GLY A 122 6.33 -9.96 9.74
N MET A 123 5.69 -10.68 8.80
CA MET A 123 4.79 -11.81 9.05
C MET A 123 5.51 -13.18 9.04
N LEU A 124 6.81 -13.22 8.76
CA LEU A 124 7.55 -14.49 8.74
C LEU A 124 7.43 -15.26 10.05
N GLY A 125 7.08 -16.53 9.94
CA GLY A 125 6.91 -17.44 11.08
C GLY A 125 5.56 -17.34 11.80
N ILE A 126 4.66 -16.45 11.39
CA ILE A 126 3.32 -16.32 11.98
C ILE A 126 2.32 -17.16 11.18
N LYS A 127 1.78 -18.21 11.82
CA LYS A 127 0.89 -19.20 11.16
C LYS A 127 -0.45 -18.62 10.68
N LYS A 128 -1.00 -17.65 11.39
CA LYS A 128 -2.27 -16.99 11.05
C LYS A 128 -1.99 -15.52 10.73
N SER A 129 -1.50 -15.25 9.54
CA SER A 129 -1.31 -13.91 9.02
C SER A 129 -2.11 -13.71 7.73
N PRO A 130 -2.61 -12.50 7.47
CA PRO A 130 -3.26 -12.19 6.21
C PRO A 130 -2.27 -12.35 5.05
N LYS A 131 -2.79 -12.68 3.87
CA LYS A 131 -1.97 -12.66 2.66
C LYS A 131 -1.72 -11.23 2.23
N VAL A 132 -0.49 -10.90 1.88
CA VAL A 132 -0.13 -9.56 1.39
C VAL A 132 -0.12 -9.56 -0.13
N LEU A 133 -0.94 -8.69 -0.72
CA LEU A 133 -1.09 -8.54 -2.16
C LEU A 133 -0.79 -7.10 -2.60
N SER A 134 -0.29 -6.96 -3.82
CA SER A 134 -0.36 -5.68 -4.51
C SER A 134 -1.80 -5.39 -4.92
N LEU A 135 -2.18 -4.12 -5.02
CA LEU A 135 -3.50 -3.74 -5.53
C LEU A 135 -3.75 -4.28 -6.94
N SER A 136 -2.69 -4.47 -7.74
CA SER A 136 -2.79 -5.06 -9.09
C SER A 136 -3.07 -6.56 -9.08
N ASP A 137 -2.83 -7.25 -7.96
CA ASP A 137 -3.01 -8.70 -7.81
C ASP A 137 -4.31 -9.03 -7.07
N PHE A 138 -4.97 -8.02 -6.55
CA PHE A 138 -6.26 -8.11 -5.87
C PHE A 138 -7.41 -8.04 -6.85
#